data_eb3755d01e3133c84929c4db816d8fd1
#
_entry.id   eb3755d01e3133c84929c4db816d8fd1
#
_cell.length_a   1.000
_cell.length_b   1.000
_cell.length_c   1.000
_cell.angle_alpha   90.00
_cell.angle_beta   90.00
_cell.angle_gamma   90.00
#
_symmetry.space_group_name_H-M   'P 1'
#
loop_
_entity.id
_entity.type
_entity.pdbx_description
1 polymer ?
#
loop_
_entity_poly.entity_id
_entity_poly.type
_entity_poly.pdbx_seq_one_letter_code
_entity_poly.pdbx_strand_id
1 'polypeptide(L)'
;EQDGTFNQGIDLEDETVASDNNIVEGLKNNNIVDGIQLEDEQEVETQEDDNIILDGTEVVTPAARFIRHTVKVIRNATDTANIYQIDGVAQPTLVFTEGDTHYFDLSDSSLYNAVTANSHIFQLSLTSGGTHGSGTEYTTGVTKSASYIETGTTGAFLQIVVASGTAPDPLFYYCKNHSGMGG
;
A
#
# COMPACT_ATOMS: atom_id res chain seq x y z
N GLU A 1 -24.37 -53.00 -32.50
CA GLU A 1 -25.62 -52.31 -32.84
C GLU A 1 -25.80 -51.11 -31.94
N GLN A 2 -25.72 -49.92 -32.57
CA GLN A 2 -26.16 -48.61 -32.14
C GLN A 2 -25.40 -48.01 -30.93
N ASP A 3 -24.35 -47.32 -31.14
CA ASP A 3 -24.11 -45.96 -31.59
C ASP A 3 -25.18 -44.96 -31.11
N GLY A 4 -24.77 -44.10 -30.26
CA GLY A 4 -25.51 -42.98 -29.70
C GLY A 4 -24.59 -41.94 -29.09
N THR A 5 -23.70 -41.39 -29.92
CA THR A 5 -22.95 -40.15 -29.60
C THR A 5 -23.94 -39.03 -29.50
N PHE A 6 -24.19 -38.54 -28.29
CA PHE A 6 -24.75 -37.23 -28.07
C PHE A 6 -23.65 -36.22 -27.81
N ASN A 7 -23.29 -35.59 -28.91
CA ASN A 7 -22.46 -34.38 -28.89
C ASN A 7 -23.41 -33.20 -28.65
N GLN A 8 -23.52 -32.75 -27.41
CA GLN A 8 -24.06 -31.42 -27.16
C GLN A 8 -22.89 -30.52 -26.87
N GLY A 9 -22.50 -29.80 -27.92
CA GLY A 9 -21.64 -28.62 -27.77
C GLY A 9 -22.36 -27.63 -26.87
N ILE A 10 -21.70 -27.29 -25.77
CA ILE A 10 -22.06 -26.13 -25.00
C ILE A 10 -21.44 -24.96 -25.76
N ASP A 11 -22.30 -24.24 -26.46
CA ASP A 11 -21.99 -22.93 -26.99
C ASP A 11 -21.77 -22.00 -25.77
N LEU A 12 -20.53 -21.75 -25.45
CA LEU A 12 -20.16 -20.66 -24.56
C LEU A 12 -20.15 -19.40 -25.39
N GLU A 13 -21.32 -18.88 -25.65
CA GLU A 13 -21.48 -17.52 -26.13
C GLU A 13 -21.12 -16.57 -25.01
N ASP A 14 -19.97 -16.05 -25.14
CA ASP A 14 -19.45 -14.73 -24.83
C ASP A 14 -20.42 -13.79 -24.07
N GLU A 15 -20.45 -13.92 -22.73
CA GLU A 15 -21.14 -12.96 -21.85
C GLU A 15 -20.17 -11.99 -21.14
N THR A 16 -18.94 -11.83 -21.61
CA THR A 16 -17.95 -11.00 -20.89
C THR A 16 -17.82 -9.56 -21.39
N VAL A 17 -18.62 -9.14 -22.37
CA VAL A 17 -18.49 -7.76 -22.92
C VAL A 17 -19.61 -6.81 -22.49
N ALA A 18 -20.57 -7.27 -21.73
CA ALA A 18 -21.74 -6.44 -21.37
C ALA A 18 -21.58 -5.65 -20.06
N SER A 19 -20.54 -5.87 -19.27
CA SER A 19 -20.45 -5.21 -17.95
C SER A 19 -19.83 -3.82 -17.99
N ASP A 20 -18.87 -3.57 -18.88
CA ASP A 20 -18.15 -2.31 -18.86
C ASP A 20 -18.89 -1.16 -19.55
N ASN A 21 -19.74 -1.47 -20.53
CA ASN A 21 -20.56 -0.46 -21.18
C ASN A 21 -21.80 -0.02 -20.40
N ASN A 22 -22.25 -0.86 -19.44
CA ASN A 22 -23.44 -0.54 -18.65
C ASN A 22 -23.21 0.55 -17.60
N ILE A 23 -22.00 0.68 -17.11
CA ILE A 23 -21.65 1.74 -16.14
C ILE A 23 -21.67 3.11 -16.81
N VAL A 24 -21.12 3.20 -18.01
CA VAL A 24 -21.08 4.45 -18.76
C VAL A 24 -22.46 4.82 -19.32
N GLU A 25 -23.24 3.84 -19.77
CA GLU A 25 -24.60 4.10 -20.24
C GLU A 25 -25.57 4.38 -19.10
N GLY A 26 -25.37 3.82 -17.91
CA GLY A 26 -26.15 4.14 -16.72
C GLY A 26 -25.93 5.59 -16.29
N LEU A 27 -24.75 6.12 -16.42
CA LEU A 27 -24.47 7.53 -16.15
C LEU A 27 -25.06 8.46 -17.20
N LYS A 28 -25.20 8.01 -18.44
CA LYS A 28 -25.84 8.81 -19.52
C LYS A 28 -27.37 8.81 -19.45
N ASN A 29 -27.96 7.73 -18.92
CA ASN A 29 -29.41 7.57 -18.90
C ASN A 29 -30.09 7.98 -17.58
N ASN A 30 -29.33 8.12 -16.53
CA ASN A 30 -29.85 8.70 -15.30
C ASN A 30 -29.79 10.20 -15.35
N ASN A 31 -30.48 10.81 -16.22
CA ASN A 31 -30.85 12.21 -16.28
C ASN A 31 -30.65 12.96 -14.94
N ILE A 32 -29.51 12.81 -14.45
CA ILE A 32 -29.09 13.36 -13.20
C ILE A 32 -28.49 14.69 -13.56
N VAL A 33 -29.17 15.58 -13.90
CA VAL A 33 -28.77 16.95 -13.81
C VAL A 33 -29.59 17.80 -14.75
N ASP A 34 -30.71 18.21 -14.24
CA ASP A 34 -31.29 19.46 -14.70
C ASP A 34 -30.29 20.57 -14.40
N GLY A 35 -29.50 20.93 -15.40
CA GLY A 35 -28.68 22.14 -15.31
C GLY A 35 -27.21 22.04 -15.69
N ILE A 36 -26.66 20.85 -15.99
CA ILE A 36 -25.31 20.79 -16.54
C ILE A 36 -25.43 20.53 -18.04
N GLN A 37 -25.23 21.53 -18.81
CA GLN A 37 -24.91 21.41 -20.23
C GLN A 37 -23.48 20.90 -20.30
N LEU A 38 -23.29 19.65 -20.69
CA LEU A 38 -22.00 19.15 -21.09
C LEU A 38 -21.70 19.77 -22.45
N GLU A 39 -21.10 20.94 -22.45
CA GLU A 39 -20.47 21.45 -23.64
C GLU A 39 -19.19 20.67 -23.85
N ASP A 40 -19.13 19.97 -24.97
CA ASP A 40 -18.02 19.32 -25.66
C ASP A 40 -16.71 19.08 -24.87
N GLU A 41 -16.41 17.77 -24.71
CA GLU A 41 -15.08 17.19 -24.58
C GLU A 41 -14.08 17.93 -23.66
N GLN A 42 -14.37 17.95 -22.36
CA GLN A 42 -13.30 18.07 -21.39
C GLN A 42 -12.86 16.66 -21.00
N GLU A 43 -11.63 16.32 -21.41
CA GLU A 43 -10.90 15.20 -20.82
C GLU A 43 -10.89 15.42 -19.30
N VAL A 44 -11.54 14.51 -18.57
CA VAL A 44 -11.39 14.43 -17.13
C VAL A 44 -9.98 13.92 -16.90
N GLU A 45 -9.02 14.83 -16.72
CA GLU A 45 -7.74 14.45 -16.12
C GLU A 45 -8.04 13.91 -14.74
N THR A 46 -7.93 12.59 -14.58
CA THR A 46 -7.91 11.95 -13.27
C THR A 46 -6.63 12.38 -12.58
N GLN A 47 -6.72 13.46 -11.80
CA GLN A 47 -5.66 13.75 -10.83
C GLN A 47 -5.73 12.66 -9.76
N GLU A 48 -4.63 11.95 -9.61
CA GLU A 48 -4.40 11.00 -8.52
C GLU A 48 -4.46 11.81 -7.21
N ASP A 49 -5.52 11.68 -6.45
CA ASP A 49 -5.72 12.11 -5.05
C ASP A 49 -6.94 13.01 -4.77
N ASP A 50 -7.81 13.31 -5.72
CA ASP A 50 -8.90 14.24 -5.44
C ASP A 50 -10.25 13.53 -5.22
N ASN A 51 -10.86 13.84 -4.09
CA ASN A 51 -12.27 13.56 -3.84
C ASN A 51 -13.10 14.31 -4.89
N ILE A 52 -13.71 13.58 -5.81
CA ILE A 52 -14.64 14.17 -6.78
C ILE A 52 -15.95 14.48 -6.02
N ILE A 53 -16.22 15.75 -5.78
CA ILE A 53 -17.50 16.20 -5.21
C ILE A 53 -18.45 16.41 -6.39
N LEU A 54 -19.36 15.48 -6.58
CA LEU A 54 -20.47 15.62 -7.51
C LEU A 54 -21.65 16.23 -6.75
N ASP A 55 -22.00 17.45 -7.09
CA ASP A 55 -23.23 18.16 -6.64
C ASP A 55 -23.40 18.27 -5.10
N GLY A 56 -22.29 18.32 -4.37
CA GLY A 56 -22.31 18.57 -2.92
C GLY A 56 -22.90 17.45 -2.06
N THR A 57 -23.22 16.29 -2.64
CA THR A 57 -23.92 15.21 -1.94
C THR A 57 -23.16 13.89 -1.85
N GLU A 58 -22.19 13.65 -2.71
CA GLU A 58 -21.42 12.39 -2.66
C GLU A 58 -19.90 12.67 -2.72
N VAL A 59 -19.21 12.30 -1.66
CA VAL A 59 -17.75 12.31 -1.59
C VAL A 59 -17.28 10.92 -2.00
N VAL A 60 -16.75 10.79 -3.20
CA VAL A 60 -16.09 9.54 -3.63
C VAL A 60 -14.72 9.49 -2.97
N THR A 61 -14.60 8.71 -1.90
CA THR A 61 -13.29 8.42 -1.30
C THR A 61 -12.54 7.46 -2.21
N PRO A 62 -11.25 7.69 -2.49
CA PRO A 62 -10.43 6.73 -3.22
C PRO A 62 -10.50 5.34 -2.59
N ALA A 63 -10.52 4.30 -3.42
CA ALA A 63 -10.48 2.94 -2.91
C ALA A 63 -9.19 2.71 -2.11
N ALA A 64 -9.33 2.08 -0.94
CA ALA A 64 -8.19 1.72 -0.11
C ALA A 64 -7.19 0.85 -0.90
N ARG A 65 -5.92 1.25 -0.91
CA ARG A 65 -4.85 0.56 -1.64
C ARG A 65 -4.10 -0.39 -0.70
N PHE A 66 -3.61 -1.49 -1.26
CA PHE A 66 -2.64 -2.36 -0.59
C PHE A 66 -1.27 -2.15 -1.23
N ILE A 67 -0.34 -1.57 -0.49
CA ILE A 67 0.99 -1.18 -0.96
C ILE A 67 2.02 -2.07 -0.29
N ARG A 68 2.79 -2.82 -1.11
CA ARG A 68 3.84 -3.70 -0.61
C ARG A 68 5.20 -3.05 -0.80
N HIS A 69 5.97 -3.00 0.28
CA HIS A 69 7.33 -2.51 0.31
C HIS A 69 8.32 -3.64 0.54
N THR A 70 9.46 -3.60 -0.16
CA THR A 70 10.61 -4.46 0.12
C THR A 70 11.61 -3.70 0.98
N VAL A 71 11.99 -4.25 2.12
CA VAL A 71 12.93 -3.62 3.05
C VAL A 71 14.24 -4.38 3.05
N LYS A 72 15.34 -3.65 2.88
CA LYS A 72 16.71 -4.17 2.97
C LYS A 72 17.58 -3.29 3.84
N VAL A 73 18.71 -3.81 4.27
CA VAL A 73 19.79 -3.04 4.90
C VAL A 73 20.94 -2.94 3.92
N ILE A 74 21.39 -1.71 3.70
CA ILE A 74 22.56 -1.41 2.86
C ILE A 74 23.53 -0.53 3.64
N ARG A 75 24.73 -0.38 3.11
CA ARG A 75 25.66 0.65 3.59
C ARG A 75 25.26 2.00 3.02
N ASN A 76 25.43 3.06 3.82
CA ASN A 76 25.23 4.42 3.34
C ASN A 76 26.31 4.80 2.30
N ALA A 77 26.15 5.93 1.62
CA ALA A 77 27.05 6.37 0.54
C ALA A 77 28.51 6.54 0.97
N THR A 78 28.78 6.74 2.24
CA THR A 78 30.13 6.89 2.80
C THR A 78 30.69 5.59 3.38
N ASP A 79 29.96 4.50 3.29
CA ASP A 79 30.29 3.18 3.87
C ASP A 79 30.59 3.19 5.38
N THR A 80 29.98 4.12 6.10
CA THR A 80 30.21 4.31 7.54
C THR A 80 29.11 3.73 8.42
N ALA A 81 27.87 3.58 7.90
CA ALA A 81 26.72 3.14 8.66
C ALA A 81 25.78 2.26 7.83
N ASN A 82 25.02 1.39 8.50
CA ASN A 82 23.91 0.68 7.93
C ASN A 82 22.68 1.59 7.89
N ILE A 83 21.93 1.52 6.80
CA ILE A 83 20.67 2.25 6.60
C ILE A 83 19.63 1.33 5.97
N TYR A 84 18.35 1.66 6.14
CA TYR A 84 17.30 0.99 5.40
C TYR A 84 17.25 1.47 3.94
N GLN A 85 17.06 0.52 3.04
CA GLN A 85 16.63 0.75 1.68
C GLN A 85 15.21 0.20 1.56
N ILE A 86 14.29 1.03 1.06
CA ILE A 86 12.90 0.62 0.84
C ILE A 86 12.61 0.80 -0.65
N ASP A 87 12.13 -0.26 -1.30
CA ASP A 87 11.82 -0.30 -2.74
C ASP A 87 12.97 0.17 -3.63
N GLY A 88 14.21 -0.15 -3.21
CA GLY A 88 15.42 0.24 -3.93
C GLY A 88 15.95 1.64 -3.64
N VAL A 89 15.23 2.45 -2.84
CA VAL A 89 15.66 3.82 -2.47
C VAL A 89 16.25 3.83 -1.07
N ALA A 90 17.41 4.46 -0.90
CA ALA A 90 18.10 4.60 0.39
C ALA A 90 17.39 5.65 1.26
N GLN A 91 16.93 5.25 2.43
CA GLN A 91 16.24 6.10 3.41
C GLN A 91 15.15 7.01 2.78
N PRO A 92 14.18 6.48 2.02
CA PRO A 92 13.15 7.32 1.42
C PRO A 92 12.24 7.91 2.50
N THR A 93 11.67 9.08 2.22
CA THR A 93 10.48 9.53 2.95
C THR A 93 9.29 8.71 2.47
N LEU A 94 8.53 8.14 3.39
CA LEU A 94 7.32 7.40 3.08
C LEU A 94 6.10 8.31 3.24
N VAL A 95 5.14 8.16 2.34
CA VAL A 95 3.85 8.84 2.42
C VAL A 95 2.78 7.80 2.79
N PHE A 96 2.02 8.09 3.82
CA PHE A 96 0.93 7.24 4.31
C PHE A 96 -0.40 7.94 4.05
N THR A 97 -1.17 7.41 3.11
CA THR A 97 -2.50 7.94 2.78
C THR A 97 -3.56 7.24 3.62
N GLU A 98 -4.53 7.99 4.11
CA GLU A 98 -5.66 7.44 4.85
C GLU A 98 -6.43 6.39 4.04
N GLY A 99 -6.81 5.31 4.70
CA GLY A 99 -7.46 4.15 4.09
C GLY A 99 -6.49 3.11 3.53
N ASP A 100 -5.24 3.46 3.23
CA ASP A 100 -4.27 2.54 2.65
C ASP A 100 -3.73 1.52 3.67
N THR A 101 -3.31 0.40 3.15
CA THR A 101 -2.57 -0.62 3.89
C THR A 101 -1.16 -0.72 3.33
N HIS A 102 -0.16 -0.44 4.16
CA HIS A 102 1.25 -0.61 3.81
C HIS A 102 1.79 -1.89 4.45
N TYR A 103 2.36 -2.76 3.64
CA TYR A 103 2.96 -4.02 4.04
C TYR A 103 4.47 -3.97 3.79
N PHE A 104 5.28 -4.05 4.84
CA PHE A 104 6.74 -4.06 4.78
C PHE A 104 7.23 -5.51 4.88
N ASP A 105 7.78 -6.02 3.78
CA ASP A 105 8.42 -7.33 3.72
C ASP A 105 9.80 -7.25 4.38
N LEU A 106 9.96 -7.95 5.48
CA LEU A 106 11.17 -7.98 6.30
C LEU A 106 11.95 -9.30 6.17
N SER A 107 11.71 -10.03 5.08
CA SER A 107 12.31 -11.35 4.85
C SER A 107 13.72 -11.30 4.25
N ASP A 108 14.19 -10.15 3.77
CA ASP A 108 15.52 -10.03 3.15
C ASP A 108 16.63 -10.32 4.16
N SER A 109 17.57 -11.20 3.80
CA SER A 109 18.64 -11.65 4.70
C SER A 109 19.57 -10.55 5.17
N SER A 110 19.61 -9.39 4.52
CA SER A 110 20.38 -8.23 4.96
C SER A 110 19.89 -7.64 6.29
N LEU A 111 18.64 -7.91 6.67
CA LEU A 111 18.04 -7.49 7.93
C LEU A 111 18.55 -8.27 9.15
N TYR A 112 19.32 -9.33 8.94
CA TYR A 112 19.89 -10.15 9.99
C TYR A 112 21.37 -10.40 9.77
N ASN A 113 22.20 -10.08 10.75
CA ASN A 113 23.62 -10.42 10.74
C ASN A 113 23.86 -11.67 11.60
N ALA A 114 24.06 -12.81 10.94
CA ALA A 114 24.27 -14.08 11.59
C ALA A 114 25.57 -14.14 12.42
N VAL A 115 26.59 -13.35 12.07
CA VAL A 115 27.90 -13.33 12.74
C VAL A 115 27.79 -12.67 14.12
N THR A 116 27.00 -11.59 14.20
CA THR A 116 26.81 -10.83 15.43
C THR A 116 25.49 -11.13 16.13
N ALA A 117 24.67 -12.02 15.57
CA ALA A 117 23.29 -12.29 15.99
C ALA A 117 22.45 -11.00 16.10
N ASN A 118 22.68 -10.06 15.20
CA ASN A 118 22.12 -8.71 15.27
C ASN A 118 21.00 -8.55 14.24
N SER A 119 19.80 -8.33 14.73
CA SER A 119 18.61 -8.10 13.92
C SER A 119 18.34 -6.61 13.74
N HIS A 120 18.01 -6.20 12.53
CA HIS A 120 17.55 -4.85 12.23
C HIS A 120 16.03 -4.80 12.27
N ILE A 121 15.47 -4.66 13.48
CA ILE A 121 14.02 -4.69 13.72
C ILE A 121 13.41 -3.36 13.26
N PHE A 122 12.59 -3.42 12.22
CA PHE A 122 11.92 -2.28 11.61
C PHE A 122 10.70 -1.87 12.45
N GLN A 123 10.62 -0.62 12.86
CA GLN A 123 9.52 -0.07 13.67
C GLN A 123 9.08 1.30 13.15
N LEU A 124 7.86 1.70 13.54
CA LEU A 124 7.29 3.01 13.24
C LEU A 124 7.23 3.87 14.52
N SER A 125 7.30 5.21 14.37
CA SER A 125 7.23 6.17 15.47
C SER A 125 6.74 7.53 14.99
N LEU A 126 6.13 8.30 15.88
CA LEU A 126 5.80 9.73 15.66
C LEU A 126 7.01 10.65 15.85
N THR A 127 8.14 10.10 16.30
CA THR A 127 9.36 10.87 16.58
C THR A 127 10.46 10.38 15.65
N SER A 128 11.18 11.31 15.01
CA SER A 128 12.34 11.00 14.20
C SER A 128 13.38 10.22 15.01
N GLY A 129 13.89 9.11 14.42
CA GLY A 129 14.78 8.19 15.11
C GLY A 129 14.12 7.29 16.16
N GLY A 130 12.82 7.36 16.32
CA GLY A 130 12.05 6.49 17.21
C GLY A 130 12.53 6.52 18.65
N THR A 131 12.77 5.34 19.25
CA THR A 131 13.25 5.22 20.64
C THR A 131 14.65 5.83 20.85
N HIS A 132 15.46 5.96 19.82
CA HIS A 132 16.77 6.65 19.88
C HIS A 132 16.61 8.17 19.92
N GLY A 133 15.47 8.69 19.43
CA GLY A 133 15.09 10.10 19.50
C GLY A 133 14.18 10.44 20.70
N SER A 134 14.15 9.59 21.73
CA SER A 134 13.27 9.71 22.91
C SER A 134 11.78 9.54 22.60
N GLY A 135 11.44 8.98 21.44
CA GLY A 135 10.08 8.59 21.06
C GLY A 135 9.72 7.19 21.55
N THR A 136 8.52 6.77 21.16
CA THR A 136 8.00 5.43 21.41
C THR A 136 7.61 4.76 20.09
N GLU A 137 7.49 3.45 20.11
CA GLU A 137 6.97 2.71 18.97
C GLU A 137 5.50 3.08 18.72
N TYR A 138 5.17 3.36 17.46
CA TYR A 138 3.80 3.53 17.01
C TYR A 138 3.19 2.17 16.67
N THR A 139 2.04 1.87 17.28
CA THR A 139 1.40 0.55 17.16
C THR A 139 -0.05 0.59 16.68
N THR A 140 -0.64 1.78 16.53
CA THR A 140 -2.03 1.90 16.07
C THR A 140 -2.17 1.43 14.62
N GLY A 141 -3.08 0.49 14.38
CA GLY A 141 -3.27 -0.12 13.06
C GLY A 141 -2.14 -1.05 12.62
N VAL A 142 -1.11 -1.27 13.46
CA VAL A 142 0.06 -2.08 13.12
C VAL A 142 -0.18 -3.55 13.46
N THR A 143 0.08 -4.42 12.49
CA THR A 143 0.12 -5.88 12.63
C THR A 143 1.53 -6.37 12.31
N LYS A 144 2.00 -7.36 13.03
CA LYS A 144 3.34 -7.95 12.87
C LYS A 144 3.23 -9.45 12.75
N SER A 145 4.10 -10.07 11.92
CA SER A 145 4.21 -11.53 11.87
C SER A 145 4.74 -12.11 13.20
N ALA A 146 4.52 -13.38 13.42
CA ALA A 146 5.11 -14.09 14.56
C ALA A 146 6.66 -14.07 14.51
N SER A 147 7.24 -14.09 13.30
CA SER A 147 8.68 -13.98 13.05
C SER A 147 9.21 -12.55 12.94
N TYR A 148 8.42 -11.55 13.28
CA TYR A 148 8.77 -10.14 13.13
C TYR A 148 10.11 -9.75 13.81
N ILE A 149 10.40 -10.31 14.97
CA ILE A 149 11.67 -10.07 15.68
C ILE A 149 12.85 -10.83 15.08
N GLU A 150 12.57 -11.82 14.22
CA GLU A 150 13.53 -12.61 13.47
C GLU A 150 13.61 -12.09 12.02
N THR A 151 13.82 -10.76 11.89
CA THR A 151 13.98 -10.12 10.57
C THR A 151 15.04 -10.82 9.74
N GLY A 152 14.85 -10.85 8.42
CA GLY A 152 15.71 -11.61 7.51
C GLY A 152 15.27 -13.07 7.34
N THR A 153 14.14 -13.48 7.91
CA THR A 153 13.55 -14.80 7.73
C THR A 153 12.28 -14.73 6.89
N THR A 154 12.01 -15.81 6.16
CA THR A 154 10.81 -15.90 5.31
C THR A 154 9.54 -15.66 6.13
N GLY A 155 8.68 -14.76 5.65
CA GLY A 155 7.41 -14.42 6.28
C GLY A 155 7.49 -13.37 7.39
N ALA A 156 8.67 -12.81 7.67
CA ALA A 156 8.78 -11.67 8.57
C ALA A 156 8.17 -10.43 7.90
N PHE A 157 7.24 -9.75 8.59
CA PHE A 157 6.62 -8.53 8.10
C PHE A 157 6.14 -7.61 9.22
N LEU A 158 5.97 -6.33 8.87
CA LEU A 158 5.16 -5.36 9.57
C LEU A 158 4.13 -4.82 8.58
N GLN A 159 2.88 -4.71 8.99
CA GLN A 159 1.80 -4.10 8.23
C GLN A 159 1.17 -2.98 9.03
N ILE A 160 0.80 -1.89 8.40
CA ILE A 160 0.00 -0.83 8.99
C ILE A 160 -1.22 -0.56 8.11
N VAL A 161 -2.41 -0.49 8.73
CA VAL A 161 -3.62 0.05 8.13
C VAL A 161 -3.75 1.49 8.59
N VAL A 162 -3.69 2.42 7.66
CA VAL A 162 -3.79 3.86 7.94
C VAL A 162 -5.25 4.23 8.08
N ALA A 163 -5.72 4.39 9.32
CA ALA A 163 -7.13 4.66 9.57
C ALA A 163 -7.52 6.06 9.09
N SER A 164 -8.73 6.19 8.53
CA SER A 164 -9.28 7.47 8.12
C SER A 164 -9.51 8.40 9.32
N GLY A 165 -9.18 9.67 9.17
CA GLY A 165 -9.34 10.71 10.19
C GLY A 165 -8.35 10.65 11.35
N THR A 166 -7.41 9.69 11.34
CA THR A 166 -6.42 9.50 12.41
C THR A 166 -5.02 9.17 11.90
N ALA A 167 -4.76 9.38 10.61
CA ALA A 167 -3.45 9.16 10.05
C ALA A 167 -2.41 10.04 10.79
N PRO A 168 -1.35 9.43 11.32
CA PRO A 168 -0.30 10.21 11.96
C PRO A 168 0.54 10.94 10.92
N ASP A 169 0.75 12.23 11.14
CA ASP A 169 1.65 13.05 10.33
C ASP A 169 2.50 13.92 11.27
N PRO A 170 3.81 13.71 11.29
CA PRO A 170 4.60 12.73 10.52
C PRO A 170 4.61 11.32 11.14
N LEU A 171 4.88 10.30 10.30
CA LEU A 171 5.18 8.95 10.73
C LEU A 171 6.56 8.55 10.19
N PHE A 172 7.47 8.22 11.10
CA PHE A 172 8.85 7.82 10.79
C PHE A 172 9.00 6.31 10.92
N TYR A 173 9.91 5.73 10.15
CA TYR A 173 10.40 4.36 10.38
C TYR A 173 11.82 4.39 10.95
N TYR A 174 12.16 3.41 11.76
CA TYR A 174 13.45 3.33 12.41
C TYR A 174 13.84 1.88 12.74
N CYS A 175 15.11 1.64 13.06
CA CYS A 175 15.56 0.37 13.60
C CYS A 175 15.54 0.42 15.13
N LYS A 176 14.87 -0.56 15.77
CA LYS A 176 14.83 -0.68 17.23
C LYS A 176 16.22 -0.73 17.87
N ASN A 177 17.16 -1.42 17.22
CA ASN A 177 18.47 -1.75 17.79
C ASN A 177 19.56 -0.75 17.44
N HIS A 178 19.40 0.03 16.36
CA HIS A 178 20.45 0.91 15.83
C HIS A 178 19.88 2.27 15.44
N SER A 179 20.56 3.34 15.88
CA SER A 179 20.21 4.71 15.50
C SER A 179 20.60 5.01 14.05
N GLY A 180 19.92 6.01 13.44
CA GLY A 180 20.31 6.56 12.15
C GLY A 180 19.99 5.69 10.93
N MET A 181 19.29 4.58 11.09
CA MET A 181 18.94 3.69 9.98
C MET A 181 17.67 4.09 9.24
N GLY A 182 16.77 4.81 9.89
CA GLY A 182 15.45 5.17 9.39
C GLY A 182 15.38 6.53 8.69
N GLY A 183 14.10 6.92 8.33
CA GLY A 183 13.77 8.19 7.68
C GLY A 183 12.41 8.71 8.13
#